data_f1060b6c2c268b0bb994bbbc0631e0d4
#
_entry.id   f1060b6c2c268b0bb994bbbc0631e0d4
#
_cell.length_a   1.000
_cell.length_b   1.000
_cell.length_c   1.000
_cell.angle_alpha   90.00
_cell.angle_beta   90.00
_cell.angle_gamma   90.00
#
_symmetry.space_group_name_H-M   'P 1'
#
loop_
_entity.id
_entity.type
_entity.pdbx_description
1 polymer ?
#
loop_
_entity_poly.entity_id
_entity_poly.type
_entity_poly.pdbx_seq_one_letter_code
_entity_poly.pdbx_strand_id
1 'polypeptide(L)' 'MAEKRCYTVKELQEILGVSRPTVYNLLKKNEFWWIQLDGGKYRISKKSFDDWLDKLPEAFN' A
#
# COMPACT_ATOMS: atom_id res chain seq x y z
N MET A 1 -16.91 -16.72 3.23
CA MET A 1 -16.39 -15.69 2.36
C MET A 1 -15.01 -15.24 2.80
N ALA A 2 -14.07 -15.21 1.88
CA ALA A 2 -12.70 -14.89 2.22
C ALA A 2 -12.54 -13.40 2.50
N GLU A 3 -11.81 -13.09 3.56
CA GLU A 3 -11.46 -11.72 3.83
C GLU A 3 -10.46 -11.22 2.80
N LYS A 4 -10.53 -9.95 2.51
CA LYS A 4 -9.57 -9.32 1.64
C LYS A 4 -8.24 -9.22 2.36
N ARG A 5 -7.20 -9.77 1.75
CA ARG A 5 -5.88 -9.81 2.38
C ARG A 5 -4.90 -8.84 1.75
N CYS A 6 -5.31 -8.14 0.72
CA CYS A 6 -4.44 -7.19 0.03
C CYS A 6 -5.21 -5.93 -0.28
N TYR A 7 -4.47 -4.82 -0.35
CA TYR A 7 -5.01 -3.56 -0.82
C TYR A 7 -4.68 -3.37 -2.29
N THR A 8 -5.52 -2.61 -2.98
CA THR A 8 -5.22 -2.17 -4.34
C THR A 8 -4.56 -0.79 -4.28
N VAL A 9 -4.01 -0.36 -5.42
CA VAL A 9 -3.44 0.99 -5.51
C VAL A 9 -4.50 2.03 -5.17
N LYS A 10 -5.70 1.86 -5.68
CA LYS A 10 -6.79 2.79 -5.42
C LYS A 10 -7.09 2.89 -3.93
N GLU A 11 -7.08 1.75 -3.25
CA GLU A 11 -7.35 1.74 -1.82
C GLU A 11 -6.25 2.47 -1.05
N LEU A 12 -5.00 2.30 -1.45
CA LEU A 12 -3.92 3.04 -0.80
C LEU A 12 -4.05 4.54 -1.03
N GLN A 13 -4.51 4.95 -2.20
CA GLN A 13 -4.77 6.35 -2.45
C GLN A 13 -5.78 6.90 -1.45
N GLU A 14 -6.82 6.14 -1.18
CA GLU A 14 -7.87 6.58 -0.26
C GLU A 14 -7.40 6.55 1.19
N ILE A 15 -6.67 5.51 1.56
CA ILE A 15 -6.19 5.39 2.93
C ILE A 15 -5.21 6.51 3.27
N LEU A 16 -4.28 6.79 2.36
CA LEU A 16 -3.24 7.78 2.59
C LEU A 16 -3.64 9.18 2.14
N GLY A 17 -4.69 9.30 1.35
CA GLY A 17 -5.10 10.59 0.83
C GLY A 17 -4.10 11.17 -0.16
N VAL A 18 -3.53 10.34 -1.01
CA VAL A 18 -2.51 10.77 -1.97
C VAL A 18 -2.90 10.40 -3.39
N SER A 19 -2.16 10.92 -4.36
CA SER A 19 -2.40 10.64 -5.76
C SER A 19 -1.82 9.28 -6.14
N ARG A 20 -2.25 8.78 -7.31
CA ARG A 20 -1.78 7.48 -7.80
C ARG A 20 -0.26 7.47 -8.03
N PRO A 21 0.33 8.48 -8.67
CA PRO A 21 1.80 8.46 -8.83
C PRO A 21 2.54 8.41 -7.50
N THR A 22 1.99 9.03 -6.47
CA THR A 22 2.61 8.99 -5.15
C THR A 22 2.61 7.57 -4.61
N VAL A 23 1.53 6.81 -4.83
CA VAL A 23 1.48 5.42 -4.40
C VAL A 23 2.55 4.60 -5.12
N TYR A 24 2.69 4.78 -6.43
CA TYR A 24 3.71 4.05 -7.19
C TYR A 24 5.11 4.37 -6.67
N ASN A 25 5.39 5.62 -6.36
CA ASN A 25 6.68 5.99 -5.81
C ASN A 25 6.90 5.32 -4.47
N LEU A 26 5.85 5.22 -3.66
CA LEU A 26 5.94 4.56 -2.37
C LEU A 26 6.24 3.08 -2.52
N LEU A 27 5.61 2.42 -3.48
CA LEU A 27 5.85 1.01 -3.73
C LEU A 27 7.31 0.76 -4.11
N LYS A 28 7.92 1.68 -4.86
CA LYS A 28 9.30 1.53 -5.29
C LYS A 28 10.28 1.54 -4.13
N LYS A 29 9.88 2.06 -2.98
CA LYS A 29 10.74 2.07 -1.81
C LYS A 29 10.82 0.72 -1.12
N ASN A 30 9.92 -0.19 -1.44
CA ASN A 30 9.92 -1.55 -0.90
C ASN A 30 9.90 -1.59 0.62
N GLU A 31 9.10 -0.73 1.23
CA GLU A 31 9.02 -0.69 2.69
C GLU A 31 7.96 -1.63 3.25
N PHE A 32 7.13 -2.20 2.38
CA PHE A 32 6.16 -3.21 2.77
C PHE A 32 5.96 -4.14 1.59
N TRP A 33 5.32 -5.27 1.85
CA TRP A 33 5.13 -6.32 0.85
C TRP A 33 4.10 -5.92 -0.20
N TRP A 34 4.46 -6.08 -1.45
CA TRP A 34 3.53 -5.89 -2.55
C TRP A 34 3.98 -6.78 -3.72
N ILE A 35 3.03 -7.09 -4.59
CA ILE A 35 3.31 -7.89 -5.78
C ILE A 35 2.62 -7.25 -6.97
N GLN A 36 3.13 -7.56 -8.15
CA GLN A 36 2.53 -7.13 -9.40
C GLN A 36 1.91 -8.34 -10.09
N LEU A 37 0.61 -8.24 -10.34
CA LEU A 37 -0.11 -9.30 -11.05
C LEU A 37 -0.07 -9.02 -12.55
N ASP A 38 -0.52 -10.00 -13.33
CA ASP A 38 -0.59 -9.84 -14.77
C ASP A 38 -1.43 -8.62 -15.13
N GLY A 39 -1.04 -7.94 -16.21
CA GLY A 39 -1.77 -6.76 -16.64
C GLY A 39 -1.44 -5.50 -15.86
N GLY A 40 -0.34 -5.51 -15.10
CA GLY A 40 0.10 -4.31 -14.41
C GLY A 40 -0.68 -3.99 -13.15
N LYS A 41 -1.44 -4.94 -12.65
CA LYS A 41 -2.20 -4.73 -11.42
C LYS A 41 -1.30 -4.99 -10.22
N TYR A 42 -1.40 -4.12 -9.22
CA TYR A 42 -0.61 -4.25 -8.01
C TYR A 42 -1.48 -4.69 -6.84
N ARG A 43 -0.89 -5.47 -5.95
CA ARG A 43 -1.56 -5.87 -4.71
C ARG A 43 -0.58 -5.70 -3.58
N ILE A 44 -1.03 -5.06 -2.52
CA ILE A 44 -0.20 -4.74 -1.37
C ILE A 44 -0.67 -5.54 -0.18
N SER A 45 0.25 -6.21 0.52
CA SER A 45 -0.11 -7.01 1.68
C SER A 45 -0.74 -6.11 2.74
N LYS A 46 -1.96 -6.44 3.13
CA LYS A 46 -2.69 -5.65 4.11
C LYS A 46 -1.95 -5.62 5.44
N LYS A 47 -1.52 -6.78 5.91
CA LYS A 47 -0.84 -6.85 7.19
C LYS A 47 0.48 -6.09 7.16
N SER A 48 1.24 -6.26 6.09
CA SER A 48 2.53 -5.60 5.98
C SER A 48 2.38 -4.08 5.91
N PHE A 49 1.40 -3.63 5.13
CA PHE A 49 1.14 -2.20 5.01
C PHE A 49 0.64 -1.61 6.33
N ASP A 50 -0.26 -2.31 6.98
CA ASP A 50 -0.81 -1.82 8.26
C ASP A 50 0.31 -1.72 9.30
N ASP A 51 1.19 -2.71 9.36
CA ASP A 51 2.32 -2.68 10.28
C ASP A 51 3.25 -1.50 9.97
N TRP A 52 3.50 -1.29 8.69
CA TRP A 52 4.35 -0.17 8.27
C TRP A 52 3.76 1.15 8.68
N LEU A 53 2.46 1.30 8.47
CA LEU A 53 1.77 2.53 8.80
C LEU A 53 1.81 2.80 10.31
N ASP A 54 1.65 1.75 11.11
CA ASP A 54 1.64 1.90 12.56
C ASP A 54 3.01 2.30 13.11
N LYS A 55 4.07 2.02 12.36
CA LYS A 55 5.43 2.31 12.81
C LYS A 55 5.93 3.68 12.40
N LEU A 56 5.14 4.42 11.63
CA LEU A 56 5.57 5.74 11.20
C LEU A 56 5.64 6.69 12.39
N PRO A 57 6.66 7.57 12.40
CA PRO A 57 6.77 8.55 13.49
C PRO A 57 5.60 9.53 13.45
N GLU A 58 5.17 9.98 14.62
CA GLU A 58 4.10 10.96 14.69
C GLU A 58 4.48 12.25 13.99
N ALA A 59 5.75 12.60 14.03
CA ALA A 59 6.23 13.81 13.37
C ALA A 59 6.09 13.74 11.86
N PHE A 60 5.74 12.59 11.34
CA PHE A 60 5.54 12.41 9.92
C PHE A 60 4.39 13.27 9.39
N ASN A 61 3.44 13.59 10.21
CA ASN A 61 2.29 14.37 9.80
C ASN A 61 2.67 15.76 9.30
#